data_605415917c22dadfd6d7c8f7b20e2805
#
_entry.id   605415917c22dadfd6d7c8f7b20e2805
#
_cell.length_a   1.000
_cell.length_b   1.000
_cell.length_c   1.000
_cell.angle_alpha   90.00
_cell.angle_beta   90.00
_cell.angle_gamma   90.00
#
_symmetry.space_group_name_H-M   'P 1'
#
loop_
_entity.id
_entity.type
_entity.pdbx_description
1 polymer ?
#
loop_
_entity_poly.entity_id
_entity_poly.type
_entity_poly.pdbx_seq_one_letter_code
_entity_poly.pdbx_strand_id
1 'polypeptide(L)'
;MKKKLLAISFIASISTLLNATGFDTKISIGASSAKIGADSYTQFGIGYSSNTLLNNGIILGFGNSISYGNVRSGVEATTVDMDLRAGYEIINNLTAFAIGTGVYQYLDNSSATGLGYGASLEYRISSSVSLEGTYKTTEMRYSTRNYDYDTSNFAVKFNF
;
A
#
# COMPACT_ATOMS: atom_id res chain seq x y z
N MET A 1 15.52 -4.60 17.54
CA MET A 1 16.25 -3.66 16.66
C MET A 1 15.69 -3.61 15.24
N LYS A 2 15.29 -4.72 14.59
CA LYS A 2 14.78 -4.73 13.19
C LYS A 2 13.52 -3.87 12.96
N LYS A 3 12.57 -3.84 13.90
CA LYS A 3 11.34 -3.01 13.81
C LYS A 3 11.64 -1.49 13.76
N LYS A 4 12.67 -1.02 14.47
CA LYS A 4 13.09 0.38 14.47
C LYS A 4 13.78 0.78 13.17
N LEU A 5 14.54 -0.12 12.56
CA LEU A 5 15.22 0.13 11.28
C LEU A 5 14.22 0.29 10.13
N LEU A 6 13.17 -0.53 10.11
CA LEU A 6 12.10 -0.46 9.10
C LEU A 6 11.34 0.89 9.16
N ALA A 7 11.00 1.34 10.37
CA ALA A 7 10.34 2.63 10.56
C ALA A 7 11.22 3.81 10.11
N ILE A 8 12.53 3.75 10.37
CA ILE A 8 13.49 4.79 9.95
C ILE A 8 13.64 4.82 8.41
N SER A 9 13.70 3.66 7.76
CA SER A 9 13.77 3.57 6.29
C SER A 9 12.51 4.14 5.62
N PHE A 10 11.33 3.90 6.22
CA PHE A 10 10.07 4.44 5.75
C PHE A 10 10.02 5.97 5.87
N ILE A 11 10.44 6.53 7.00
CA ILE A 11 10.49 7.98 7.23
C ILE A 11 11.51 8.66 6.31
N ALA A 12 12.67 8.05 6.10
CA ALA A 12 13.71 8.60 5.21
C ALA A 12 13.26 8.65 3.74
N SER A 13 12.50 7.66 3.25
CA SER A 13 11.95 7.68 1.90
C SER A 13 10.88 8.76 1.70
N ILE A 14 10.10 9.10 2.72
CA ILE A 14 9.12 10.19 2.67
C ILE A 14 9.82 11.55 2.54
N SER A 15 10.88 11.81 3.31
CA SER A 15 11.54 13.12 3.36
C SER A 15 12.25 13.53 2.06
N THR A 16 12.75 12.58 1.28
CA THR A 16 13.42 12.88 0.00
C THR A 16 12.44 13.19 -1.14
N LEU A 17 11.18 12.78 -1.02
CA LEU A 17 10.16 12.89 -2.07
C LEU A 17 9.26 14.12 -1.92
N LEU A 18 9.16 14.68 -0.72
CA LEU A 18 8.40 15.91 -0.46
C LEU A 18 8.93 17.15 -1.19
N ASN A 19 10.16 17.10 -1.71
CA ASN A 19 10.80 18.22 -2.40
C ASN A 19 10.81 18.11 -3.94
N ALA A 20 10.20 17.07 -4.52
CA ALA A 20 10.14 16.91 -5.97
C ALA A 20 8.98 17.73 -6.55
N THR A 21 9.30 18.76 -7.33
CA THR A 21 8.31 19.57 -8.06
C THR A 21 7.65 18.73 -9.17
N GLY A 22 6.31 18.74 -9.25
CA GLY A 22 5.55 18.04 -10.29
C GLY A 22 4.97 16.69 -9.87
N PHE A 23 5.05 16.34 -8.58
CA PHE A 23 4.41 15.15 -8.03
C PHE A 23 3.21 15.51 -7.16
N ASP A 24 2.10 14.79 -7.38
CA ASP A 24 0.92 14.80 -6.49
C ASP A 24 1.20 13.81 -5.35
N THR A 25 1.48 14.35 -4.18
CA THR A 25 1.93 13.60 -3.00
C THR A 25 0.83 13.48 -1.97
N LYS A 26 0.62 12.28 -1.42
CA LYS A 26 -0.45 11.98 -0.49
C LYS A 26 0.02 11.12 0.67
N ILE A 27 -0.49 11.43 1.86
CA ILE A 27 -0.44 10.54 3.02
C ILE A 27 -1.81 9.88 3.18
N SER A 28 -1.84 8.60 3.52
CA SER A 28 -3.08 7.83 3.70
C SER A 28 -3.17 7.19 5.07
N ILE A 29 -4.39 7.07 5.55
CA ILE A 29 -4.76 6.25 6.71
C ILE A 29 -5.86 5.33 6.25
N GLY A 30 -5.75 4.03 6.54
CA GLY A 30 -6.69 3.06 6.05
C GLY A 30 -6.86 1.83 6.93
N ALA A 31 -7.89 1.08 6.60
CA ALA A 31 -8.14 -0.25 7.15
C ALA A 31 -8.27 -1.24 6.01
N SER A 32 -7.77 -2.44 6.20
CA SER A 32 -7.88 -3.51 5.22
C SER A 32 -8.32 -4.82 5.85
N SER A 33 -9.10 -5.58 5.09
CA SER A 33 -9.30 -7.00 5.31
C SER A 33 -8.19 -7.73 4.60
N ALA A 34 -7.43 -8.52 5.34
CA ALA A 34 -6.33 -9.33 4.83
C ALA A 34 -6.67 -10.81 5.01
N LYS A 35 -6.24 -11.63 4.03
CA LYS A 35 -6.46 -13.07 4.03
C LYS A 35 -5.14 -13.80 3.79
N ILE A 36 -4.84 -14.78 4.63
CA ILE A 36 -3.70 -15.70 4.53
C ILE A 36 -4.24 -17.11 4.52
N GLY A 37 -4.30 -17.75 3.35
CA GLY A 37 -4.94 -19.07 3.23
C GLY A 37 -6.41 -19.04 3.65
N ALA A 38 -6.76 -19.73 4.74
CA ALA A 38 -8.12 -19.76 5.31
C ALA A 38 -8.38 -18.66 6.35
N ASP A 39 -7.33 -18.05 6.91
CA ASP A 39 -7.44 -17.05 7.97
C ASP A 39 -7.68 -15.65 7.38
N SER A 40 -8.70 -14.96 7.89
CA SER A 40 -8.99 -13.56 7.54
C SER A 40 -8.90 -12.68 8.78
N TYR A 41 -8.31 -11.49 8.63
CA TYR A 41 -8.15 -10.55 9.73
C TYR A 41 -8.20 -9.11 9.25
N THR A 42 -8.45 -8.19 10.19
CA THR A 42 -8.40 -6.76 9.93
C THR A 42 -7.05 -6.20 10.32
N GLN A 43 -6.52 -5.32 9.49
CA GLN A 43 -5.32 -4.54 9.77
C GLN A 43 -5.57 -3.06 9.52
N PHE A 44 -4.85 -2.22 10.25
CA PHE A 44 -4.86 -0.77 10.10
C PHE A 44 -3.48 -0.30 9.68
N GLY A 45 -3.44 0.72 8.83
CA GLY A 45 -2.18 1.17 8.29
C GLY A 45 -2.15 2.64 7.93
N ILE A 46 -0.92 3.09 7.74
CA ILE A 46 -0.61 4.40 7.18
C ILE A 46 0.21 4.19 5.91
N GLY A 47 0.05 5.07 4.96
CA GLY A 47 0.75 4.99 3.70
C GLY A 47 1.14 6.36 3.17
N TYR A 48 1.99 6.29 2.18
CA TYR A 48 2.45 7.41 1.39
C TYR A 48 2.34 7.04 -0.09
N SER A 49 1.93 7.96 -0.93
CA SER A 49 1.97 7.78 -2.38
C SER A 49 2.37 9.07 -3.08
N SER A 50 3.03 8.93 -4.21
CA SER A 50 3.42 10.04 -5.06
C SER A 50 3.15 9.68 -6.51
N ASN A 51 2.45 10.54 -7.21
CA ASN A 51 2.01 10.32 -8.59
C ASN A 51 2.46 11.48 -9.48
N THR A 52 2.76 11.21 -10.72
CA THR A 52 3.04 12.20 -11.76
C THR A 52 2.15 11.96 -12.97
N LEU A 53 1.58 13.02 -13.51
CA LEU A 53 0.77 13.00 -14.73
C LEU A 53 1.69 13.18 -15.94
N LEU A 54 1.65 12.25 -16.88
CA LEU A 54 2.33 12.33 -18.15
C LEU A 54 1.48 13.09 -19.19
N ASN A 55 2.13 13.60 -20.24
CA ASN A 55 1.47 14.41 -21.29
C ASN A 55 0.34 13.67 -22.05
N ASN A 56 0.33 12.33 -22.00
CA ASN A 56 -0.71 11.49 -22.61
C ASN A 56 -1.87 11.15 -21.69
N GLY A 57 -1.95 11.75 -20.49
CA GLY A 57 -3.00 11.50 -19.50
C GLY A 57 -2.77 10.27 -18.63
N ILE A 58 -1.68 9.52 -18.84
CA ILE A 58 -1.29 8.42 -17.96
C ILE A 58 -0.69 8.98 -16.68
N ILE A 59 -1.08 8.40 -15.56
CA ILE A 59 -0.55 8.73 -14.24
C ILE A 59 0.38 7.58 -13.84
N LEU A 60 1.64 7.91 -13.56
CA LEU A 60 2.60 6.97 -12.98
C LEU A 60 2.87 7.36 -11.55
N GLY A 61 3.03 6.36 -10.70
CA GLY A 61 3.30 6.61 -9.30
C GLY A 61 3.91 5.44 -8.57
N PHE A 62 4.26 5.72 -7.35
CA PHE A 62 4.67 4.70 -6.39
C PHE A 62 3.98 4.97 -5.06
N GLY A 63 3.88 3.92 -4.25
CA GLY A 63 3.32 3.99 -2.90
C GLY A 63 4.10 3.11 -1.95
N ASN A 64 4.04 3.45 -0.68
CA ASN A 64 4.51 2.63 0.41
C ASN A 64 3.48 2.66 1.51
N SER A 65 3.26 1.53 2.17
CA SER A 65 2.42 1.48 3.36
C SER A 65 2.98 0.55 4.41
N ILE A 66 2.64 0.82 5.65
CA ILE A 66 2.86 -0.08 6.78
C ILE A 66 1.53 -0.31 7.46
N SER A 67 1.20 -1.56 7.69
CA SER A 67 -0.03 -1.98 8.36
C SER A 67 0.24 -2.98 9.46
N TYR A 68 -0.67 -2.99 10.45
CA TYR A 68 -0.61 -3.85 11.61
C TYR A 68 -1.98 -4.47 11.87
N GLY A 69 -2.00 -5.76 12.22
CA GLY A 69 -3.21 -6.48 12.58
C GLY A 69 -2.91 -7.79 13.31
N ASN A 70 -3.96 -8.38 13.87
CA ASN A 70 -3.89 -9.67 14.55
C ASN A 70 -4.48 -10.74 13.63
N VAL A 71 -3.65 -11.68 13.17
CA VAL A 71 -4.06 -12.78 12.29
C VAL A 71 -4.96 -13.74 13.06
N ARG A 72 -4.56 -14.07 14.28
CA ARG A 72 -5.30 -14.90 15.24
C ARG A 72 -4.78 -14.60 16.65
N SER A 73 -5.44 -15.15 17.67
CA SER A 73 -5.02 -14.94 19.06
C SER A 73 -3.53 -15.24 19.24
N GLY A 74 -2.77 -14.22 19.67
CA GLY A 74 -1.33 -14.29 19.92
C GLY A 74 -0.42 -14.25 18.67
N VAL A 75 -0.95 -14.03 17.47
CA VAL A 75 -0.15 -13.88 16.22
C VAL A 75 -0.40 -12.52 15.61
N GLU A 76 0.57 -11.64 15.75
CA GLU A 76 0.55 -10.29 15.18
C GLU A 76 1.22 -10.27 13.80
N ALA A 77 0.65 -9.50 12.88
CA ALA A 77 1.23 -9.25 11.57
C ALA A 77 1.59 -7.76 11.44
N THR A 78 2.82 -7.50 11.01
CA THR A 78 3.24 -6.18 10.51
C THR A 78 3.60 -6.36 9.05
N THR A 79 2.93 -5.62 8.16
CA THR A 79 3.13 -5.72 6.72
C THR A 79 3.62 -4.38 6.17
N VAL A 80 4.61 -4.45 5.30
CA VAL A 80 5.12 -3.31 4.53
C VAL A 80 4.89 -3.60 3.06
N ASP A 81 4.19 -2.71 2.37
CA ASP A 81 3.95 -2.77 0.94
C ASP A 81 4.77 -1.69 0.22
N MET A 82 5.26 -2.03 -0.96
CA MET A 82 5.88 -1.12 -1.92
C MET A 82 5.17 -1.30 -3.26
N ASP A 83 4.48 -0.27 -3.71
CA ASP A 83 3.61 -0.30 -4.88
C ASP A 83 4.17 0.55 -6.02
N LEU A 84 4.22 0.00 -7.22
CA LEU A 84 4.33 0.75 -8.48
C LEU A 84 2.94 0.85 -9.08
N ARG A 85 2.56 2.05 -9.50
CA ARG A 85 1.19 2.35 -9.92
C ARG A 85 1.19 2.96 -11.33
N ALA A 86 0.28 2.48 -12.18
CA ALA A 86 -0.02 3.11 -13.46
C ALA A 86 -1.53 3.32 -13.54
N GLY A 87 -1.97 4.53 -13.81
CA GLY A 87 -3.38 4.90 -13.74
C GLY A 87 -3.83 5.83 -14.84
N TYR A 88 -5.14 6.00 -14.89
CA TYR A 88 -5.81 6.91 -15.80
C TYR A 88 -7.08 7.46 -15.14
N GLU A 89 -7.36 8.75 -15.34
CA GLU A 89 -8.61 9.36 -14.87
C GLU A 89 -9.76 8.92 -15.80
N ILE A 90 -10.67 8.08 -15.28
CA ILE A 90 -11.77 7.50 -16.06
C ILE A 90 -12.88 8.51 -16.30
N ILE A 91 -13.22 9.24 -15.24
CA ILE A 91 -14.15 10.38 -15.23
C ILE A 91 -13.60 11.42 -14.25
N ASN A 92 -14.10 12.64 -14.30
CA ASN A 92 -13.66 13.72 -13.42
C ASN A 92 -13.59 13.25 -11.96
N ASN A 93 -12.41 13.41 -11.36
CA ASN A 93 -12.10 13.05 -9.97
C ASN A 93 -12.04 11.54 -9.67
N LEU A 94 -12.25 10.65 -10.63
CA LEU A 94 -12.13 9.21 -10.42
C LEU A 94 -10.98 8.63 -11.25
N THR A 95 -9.95 8.15 -10.59
CA THR A 95 -8.78 7.55 -11.20
C THR A 95 -8.74 6.04 -10.90
N ALA A 96 -8.51 5.23 -11.93
CA ALA A 96 -8.20 3.82 -11.77
C ALA A 96 -6.70 3.60 -11.88
N PHE A 97 -6.16 2.70 -11.06
CA PHE A 97 -4.77 2.29 -11.10
C PHE A 97 -4.65 0.77 -11.23
N ALA A 98 -3.72 0.34 -12.07
CA ALA A 98 -3.10 -0.98 -11.98
C ALA A 98 -1.88 -0.88 -11.05
N ILE A 99 -1.66 -1.90 -10.23
CA ILE A 99 -0.63 -1.91 -9.19
C ILE A 99 0.21 -3.16 -9.34
N GLY A 100 1.54 -2.98 -9.35
CA GLY A 100 2.51 -4.03 -9.04
C GLY A 100 3.02 -3.81 -7.63
N THR A 101 3.02 -4.83 -6.78
CA THR A 101 3.35 -4.71 -5.38
C THR A 101 4.45 -5.67 -4.95
N GLY A 102 5.37 -5.17 -4.11
CA GLY A 102 6.29 -5.98 -3.32
C GLY A 102 5.88 -5.90 -1.86
N VAL A 103 5.78 -7.05 -1.20
CA VAL A 103 5.30 -7.14 0.19
C VAL A 103 6.38 -7.78 1.06
N TYR A 104 6.62 -7.16 2.21
CA TYR A 104 7.36 -7.74 3.32
C TYR A 104 6.46 -7.86 4.53
N GLN A 105 6.23 -9.07 5.01
CA GLN A 105 5.39 -9.35 6.16
C GLN A 105 6.19 -9.97 7.29
N TYR A 106 6.02 -9.45 8.49
CA TYR A 106 6.58 -9.98 9.71
C TYR A 106 5.44 -10.56 10.56
N LEU A 107 5.50 -11.85 10.81
CA LEU A 107 4.54 -12.62 11.61
C LEU A 107 5.27 -13.14 12.85
N ASP A 108 5.00 -12.56 14.01
CA ASP A 108 5.60 -12.95 15.28
C ASP A 108 7.13 -13.04 15.20
N ASN A 109 7.70 -14.25 15.06
CA ASN A 109 9.15 -14.49 14.93
C ASN A 109 9.60 -14.84 13.51
N SER A 110 8.72 -14.72 12.52
CA SER A 110 8.92 -15.14 11.14
C SER A 110 8.74 -13.99 10.18
N SER A 111 9.41 -14.04 9.03
CA SER A 111 9.21 -13.05 7.98
C SER A 111 8.99 -13.73 6.64
N ALA A 112 8.13 -13.14 5.83
CA ALA A 112 7.85 -13.54 4.47
C ALA A 112 8.00 -12.35 3.52
N THR A 113 8.33 -12.63 2.28
CA THR A 113 8.37 -11.63 1.18
C THR A 113 7.53 -12.14 0.03
N GLY A 114 6.95 -11.22 -0.73
CA GLY A 114 6.15 -11.60 -1.89
C GLY A 114 6.13 -10.53 -2.96
N LEU A 115 5.72 -10.97 -4.14
CA LEU A 115 5.40 -10.11 -5.27
C LEU A 115 3.96 -10.37 -5.67
N GLY A 116 3.29 -9.30 -6.06
CA GLY A 116 1.88 -9.37 -6.40
C GLY A 116 1.43 -8.27 -7.33
N TYR A 117 0.15 -8.25 -7.54
CA TYR A 117 -0.50 -7.23 -8.36
C TYR A 117 -1.87 -6.89 -7.79
N GLY A 118 -2.44 -5.81 -8.28
CA GLY A 118 -3.74 -5.35 -7.84
C GLY A 118 -4.28 -4.21 -8.67
N ALA A 119 -5.38 -3.66 -8.19
CA ALA A 119 -6.00 -2.49 -8.76
C ALA A 119 -6.56 -1.61 -7.65
N SER A 120 -6.67 -0.31 -7.93
CA SER A 120 -7.36 0.61 -7.04
C SER A 120 -8.21 1.61 -7.82
N LEU A 121 -9.21 2.13 -7.13
CA LEU A 121 -10.02 3.27 -7.55
C LEU A 121 -9.84 4.38 -6.51
N GLU A 122 -9.40 5.53 -6.97
CA GLU A 122 -9.24 6.73 -6.15
C GLU A 122 -10.24 7.79 -6.59
N TYR A 123 -11.08 8.24 -5.66
CA TYR A 123 -12.04 9.32 -5.87
C TYR A 123 -11.59 10.56 -5.08
N ARG A 124 -11.37 11.67 -5.80
CA ARG A 124 -11.01 12.97 -5.23
C ARG A 124 -12.25 13.71 -4.78
N ILE A 125 -12.41 13.88 -3.46
CA ILE A 125 -13.53 14.62 -2.86
C ILE A 125 -13.26 16.11 -2.92
N SER A 126 -12.02 16.52 -2.67
CA SER A 126 -11.59 17.94 -2.70
C SER A 126 -10.15 18.03 -3.19
N SER A 127 -9.60 19.24 -3.28
CA SER A 127 -8.18 19.44 -3.58
C SER A 127 -7.24 18.77 -2.56
N SER A 128 -7.69 18.59 -1.33
CA SER A 128 -6.87 18.09 -0.23
C SER A 128 -7.23 16.67 0.23
N VAL A 129 -8.35 16.09 -0.22
CA VAL A 129 -8.85 14.81 0.29
C VAL A 129 -9.31 13.90 -0.85
N SER A 130 -8.86 12.65 -0.82
CA SER A 130 -9.32 11.58 -1.70
C SER A 130 -9.67 10.33 -0.88
N LEU A 131 -10.55 9.48 -1.45
CA LEU A 131 -10.81 8.12 -0.95
C LEU A 131 -10.22 7.12 -1.93
N GLU A 132 -9.66 6.04 -1.43
CA GLU A 132 -9.14 4.97 -2.28
C GLU A 132 -9.61 3.60 -1.78
N GLY A 133 -10.18 2.82 -2.69
CA GLY A 133 -10.42 1.39 -2.52
C GLY A 133 -9.37 0.61 -3.32
N THR A 134 -8.68 -0.34 -2.69
CA THR A 134 -7.60 -1.14 -3.31
C THR A 134 -7.84 -2.62 -3.07
N TYR A 135 -7.62 -3.43 -4.10
CA TYR A 135 -7.52 -4.88 -3.98
C TYR A 135 -6.17 -5.34 -4.52
N LYS A 136 -5.48 -6.20 -3.73
CA LYS A 136 -4.19 -6.78 -4.12
C LYS A 136 -4.17 -8.28 -3.81
N THR A 137 -3.51 -9.04 -4.68
CA THR A 137 -3.15 -10.44 -4.44
C THR A 137 -1.64 -10.60 -4.58
N THR A 138 -1.03 -11.34 -3.66
CA THR A 138 0.43 -11.45 -3.52
C THR A 138 0.81 -12.88 -3.21
N GLU A 139 1.72 -13.46 -3.99
CA GLU A 139 2.34 -14.74 -3.66
C GLU A 139 3.47 -14.51 -2.66
N MET A 140 3.26 -14.93 -1.43
CA MET A 140 4.22 -14.79 -0.33
C MET A 140 5.09 -16.04 -0.22
N ARG A 141 6.37 -15.83 0.07
CA ARG A 141 7.36 -16.89 0.26
C ARG A 141 7.90 -16.84 1.69
N TYR A 142 7.73 -17.95 2.37
CA TYR A 142 8.23 -18.16 3.73
C TYR A 142 9.03 -19.47 3.78
N SER A 143 10.36 -19.37 3.91
CA SER A 143 11.26 -20.52 3.90
C SER A 143 11.04 -21.43 2.67
N THR A 144 10.43 -22.60 2.85
CA THR A 144 10.11 -23.56 1.78
C THR A 144 8.63 -23.61 1.42
N ARG A 145 7.81 -22.70 1.98
CA ARG A 145 6.35 -22.67 1.76
C ARG A 145 5.93 -21.36 1.10
N ASN A 146 5.02 -21.48 0.15
CA ASN A 146 4.33 -20.33 -0.46
C ASN A 146 2.90 -20.29 0.06
N TYR A 147 2.36 -19.07 0.15
CA TYR A 147 0.95 -18.84 0.44
C TYR A 147 0.47 -17.57 -0.26
N ASP A 148 -0.83 -17.55 -0.53
CA ASP A 148 -1.47 -16.36 -1.09
C ASP A 148 -1.86 -15.40 0.02
N TYR A 149 -1.58 -14.12 -0.22
CA TYR A 149 -1.94 -13.01 0.66
C TYR A 149 -2.79 -12.02 -0.13
N ASP A 150 -4.08 -12.01 0.16
CA ASP A 150 -5.05 -11.13 -0.47
C ASP A 150 -5.42 -10.01 0.48
N THR A 151 -5.52 -8.79 -0.05
CA THR A 151 -5.94 -7.62 0.73
C THR A 151 -7.00 -6.81 -0.01
N SER A 152 -8.03 -6.41 0.74
CA SER A 152 -8.99 -5.39 0.33
C SER A 152 -8.86 -4.22 1.29
N ASN A 153 -8.41 -3.07 0.80
CA ASN A 153 -8.11 -1.88 1.59
C ASN A 153 -9.04 -0.73 1.23
N PHE A 154 -9.41 0.04 2.25
CA PHE A 154 -10.06 1.34 2.10
C PHE A 154 -9.27 2.39 2.88
N ALA A 155 -8.91 3.48 2.20
CA ALA A 155 -8.09 4.54 2.77
C ALA A 155 -8.64 5.94 2.48
N VAL A 156 -8.43 6.83 3.44
CA VAL A 156 -8.54 8.28 3.25
C VAL A 156 -7.14 8.81 2.99
N LYS A 157 -7.00 9.62 1.94
CA LYS A 157 -5.73 10.21 1.50
C LYS A 157 -5.79 11.72 1.62
N PHE A 158 -4.73 12.31 2.12
CA PHE A 158 -4.54 13.75 2.27
C PHE A 158 -3.44 14.21 1.33
N ASN A 159 -3.77 15.16 0.46
CA ASN A 159 -2.87 15.75 -0.53
C ASN A 159 -2.11 16.94 0.05
N PHE A 160 -0.87 17.11 -0.37
CA PHE A 160 0.03 18.21 0.05
C PHE A 160 0.54 19.00 -1.15
#